data_899b449dba5c98dae9dabd5d0693b8a3
#
_entry.id   899b449dba5c98dae9dabd5d0693b8a3
#
_cell.length_a   1.000
_cell.length_b   1.000
_cell.length_c   1.000
_cell.angle_alpha   90.00
_cell.angle_beta   90.00
_cell.angle_gamma   90.00
#
_symmetry.space_group_name_H-M   'P 1'
#
loop_
_entity.id
_entity.type
_entity.pdbx_description
1 polymer ?
#
loop_
_entity_poly.entity_id
_entity_poly.type
_entity_poly.pdbx_seq_one_letter_code
_entity_poly.pdbx_strand_id
1 'polypeptide(L)'
;MASRPRSTRDSAPGETPLAWASWNYRLGEDDGARPLVTYNMNILQGLSSPQPFCVSLNPEGRVDERKVLRRFVYHHPVFNQGSIAAQGRRAEICGRQHTHFCGAYWYNGFHEDGVRSALDVASRFGARL
;
A
#
# COMPACT_ATOMS: atom_id res chain seq x y z
N MET A 1 -3.62 -8.61 8.05
CA MET A 1 -3.56 -10.05 7.82
C MET A 1 -2.26 -10.56 8.41
N ALA A 2 -2.30 -11.49 9.36
CA ALA A 2 -1.08 -12.03 9.99
C ALA A 2 -0.86 -13.45 9.48
N SER A 3 0.33 -13.76 9.00
CA SER A 3 0.75 -15.10 8.64
C SER A 3 2.09 -15.39 9.31
N ARG A 4 2.27 -16.63 9.75
CA ARG A 4 3.53 -17.09 10.30
C ARG A 4 4.44 -17.47 9.14
N PRO A 5 5.67 -16.93 9.01
CA PRO A 5 6.63 -17.47 8.06
C PRO A 5 6.99 -18.91 8.46
N ARG A 6 7.34 -19.75 7.48
CA ARG A 6 8.05 -20.98 7.78
C ARG A 6 9.32 -20.64 8.56
N SER A 7 9.50 -21.30 9.68
CA SER A 7 10.76 -21.21 10.44
C SER A 7 11.90 -21.69 9.52
N THR A 8 13.04 -21.04 9.59
CA THR A 8 14.26 -21.46 8.87
C THR A 8 14.71 -22.89 9.22
N ARG A 9 14.12 -23.51 10.25
CA ARG A 9 14.38 -24.90 10.67
C ARG A 9 13.56 -25.93 9.89
N ASP A 10 12.51 -25.51 9.15
CA ASP A 10 11.62 -26.40 8.41
C ASP A 10 11.95 -26.43 6.90
N SER A 11 13.07 -25.83 6.49
CA SER A 11 13.54 -25.89 5.11
C SER A 11 14.15 -27.26 4.83
N ALA A 12 13.77 -27.89 3.71
CA ALA A 12 14.40 -29.13 3.26
C ALA A 12 15.90 -28.91 2.98
N PRO A 13 16.75 -29.94 3.12
CA PRO A 13 18.17 -29.81 2.79
C PRO A 13 18.34 -29.36 1.33
N GLY A 14 18.92 -28.17 1.11
CA GLY A 14 19.13 -27.59 -0.22
C GLY A 14 18.25 -26.39 -0.55
N GLU A 15 17.23 -26.05 0.25
CA GLU A 15 16.51 -24.79 0.10
C GLU A 15 17.31 -23.62 0.68
N THR A 16 17.57 -22.62 -0.14
CA THR A 16 18.16 -21.36 0.33
C THR A 16 17.18 -20.69 1.30
N PRO A 17 17.62 -20.30 2.49
CA PRO A 17 16.75 -19.56 3.42
C PRO A 17 16.20 -18.33 2.72
N LEU A 18 14.88 -18.19 2.66
CA LEU A 18 14.26 -16.99 2.11
C LEU A 18 14.66 -15.79 2.96
N ALA A 19 15.32 -14.83 2.35
CA ALA A 19 15.61 -13.55 3.00
C ALA A 19 14.31 -12.81 3.25
N TRP A 20 14.01 -12.56 4.53
CA TRP A 20 12.86 -11.73 4.89
C TRP A 20 13.26 -10.26 4.90
N ALA A 21 12.57 -9.49 4.08
CA ALA A 21 12.65 -8.03 4.11
C ALA A 21 11.40 -7.45 4.79
N SER A 22 11.46 -6.15 5.11
CA SER A 22 10.27 -5.41 5.56
C SER A 22 9.18 -5.39 4.49
N TRP A 23 9.56 -5.44 3.21
CA TRP A 23 8.69 -5.53 2.04
C TRP A 23 9.01 -6.78 1.24
N ASN A 24 8.01 -7.60 1.00
CA ASN A 24 8.13 -8.82 0.23
C ASN A 24 7.13 -8.76 -0.92
N TYR A 25 7.61 -8.77 -2.14
CA TYR A 25 6.83 -8.67 -3.34
C TYR A 25 6.83 -10.00 -4.09
N ARG A 26 5.66 -10.46 -4.48
CA ARG A 26 5.53 -11.66 -5.30
C ARG A 26 4.81 -11.32 -6.60
N LEU A 27 5.45 -11.62 -7.71
CA LEU A 27 4.84 -11.55 -9.03
C LEU A 27 3.82 -12.69 -9.18
N GLY A 28 2.71 -12.40 -9.81
CA GLY A 28 1.78 -13.44 -10.27
C GLY A 28 2.39 -14.25 -11.41
N GLU A 29 1.91 -15.47 -11.61
CA GLU A 29 2.34 -16.32 -12.71
C GLU A 29 1.65 -15.92 -14.03
N ASP A 30 0.55 -15.19 -13.96
CA ASP A 30 -0.24 -14.73 -15.10
C ASP A 30 -0.07 -13.22 -15.36
N ASP A 31 -0.04 -12.85 -16.63
CA ASP A 31 0.06 -11.47 -17.17
C ASP A 31 -1.18 -10.61 -16.86
N GLY A 32 -1.66 -10.57 -15.72
CA GLY A 32 -2.82 -9.80 -15.26
C GLY A 32 -3.11 -10.02 -13.79
N ALA A 33 -2.36 -10.92 -13.17
CA ALA A 33 -2.50 -11.19 -11.76
C ALA A 33 -2.06 -9.98 -10.94
N ARG A 34 -2.91 -9.57 -10.00
CA ARG A 34 -2.57 -8.48 -9.07
C ARG A 34 -1.34 -8.88 -8.26
N PRO A 35 -0.35 -7.99 -8.12
CA PRO A 35 0.83 -8.27 -7.32
C PRO A 35 0.45 -8.48 -5.86
N LEU A 36 1.04 -9.49 -5.24
CA LEU A 36 0.96 -9.71 -3.81
C LEU A 36 2.10 -8.97 -3.14
N VAL A 37 1.79 -8.05 -2.26
CA VAL A 37 2.76 -7.36 -1.42
C VAL A 37 2.51 -7.75 0.03
N THR A 38 3.54 -8.21 0.72
CA THR A 38 3.47 -8.52 2.15
C THR A 38 4.49 -7.71 2.92
N TYR A 39 4.01 -6.92 3.86
CA TYR A 39 4.82 -6.16 4.80
C TYR A 39 5.06 -7.02 6.05
N ASN A 40 6.32 -7.18 6.45
CA ASN A 40 6.67 -7.70 7.75
C ASN A 40 6.74 -6.53 8.73
N MET A 41 5.72 -6.41 9.56
CA MET A 41 5.57 -5.28 10.48
C MET A 41 6.60 -5.30 11.60
N ASN A 42 7.10 -6.48 11.99
CA ASN A 42 8.16 -6.59 13.00
C ASN A 42 9.43 -5.90 12.53
N ILE A 43 9.82 -6.14 11.27
CA ILE A 43 11.00 -5.48 10.68
C ILE A 43 10.69 -4.00 10.42
N LEU A 44 9.53 -3.69 9.83
CA LEU A 44 9.17 -2.34 9.40
C LEU A 44 9.06 -1.37 10.57
N GLN A 45 8.53 -1.83 11.71
CA GLN A 45 8.27 -1.00 12.89
C GLN A 45 9.17 -1.34 14.09
N GLY A 46 10.13 -2.25 13.94
CA GLY A 46 11.02 -2.66 15.04
C GLY A 46 10.27 -3.31 16.20
N LEU A 47 9.24 -4.12 15.93
CA LEU A 47 8.42 -4.73 16.97
C LEU A 47 9.15 -5.89 17.62
N SER A 48 9.30 -5.84 18.93
CA SER A 48 9.83 -6.94 19.76
C SER A 48 8.73 -7.97 20.03
N SER A 49 8.39 -8.77 19.02
CA SER A 49 7.42 -9.86 19.15
C SER A 49 8.00 -11.16 18.64
N PRO A 50 7.80 -12.28 19.37
CA PRO A 50 8.25 -13.60 18.92
C PRO A 50 7.43 -14.10 17.71
N GLN A 51 6.29 -13.52 17.46
CA GLN A 51 5.43 -13.85 16.31
C GLN A 51 5.51 -12.75 15.28
N PRO A 52 5.68 -13.09 13.99
CA PRO A 52 5.65 -12.10 12.92
C PRO A 52 4.21 -11.62 12.66
N PHE A 53 4.06 -10.31 12.60
CA PHE A 53 2.85 -9.66 12.12
C PHE A 53 3.04 -9.24 10.67
N CYS A 54 2.16 -9.70 9.80
CA CYS A 54 2.22 -9.40 8.38
C CYS A 54 0.95 -8.68 7.92
N VAL A 55 1.12 -7.68 7.08
CA VAL A 55 0.04 -7.03 6.34
C VAL A 55 0.20 -7.37 4.88
N SER A 56 -0.78 -8.07 4.29
CA SER A 56 -0.72 -8.47 2.90
C SER A 56 -1.82 -7.81 2.08
N LEU A 57 -1.44 -7.29 0.92
CA LEU A 57 -2.33 -6.73 -0.08
C LEU A 57 -2.58 -7.78 -1.17
N ASN A 58 -3.84 -7.93 -1.58
CA ASN A 58 -4.26 -8.89 -2.60
C ASN A 58 -3.80 -10.35 -2.35
N PRO A 59 -4.04 -10.90 -1.16
CA PRO A 59 -3.49 -12.22 -0.82
C PRO A 59 -4.28 -13.40 -1.39
N GLU A 60 -5.26 -13.19 -2.22
CA GLU A 60 -6.25 -14.09 -2.83
C GLU A 60 -5.91 -15.58 -2.68
N GLY A 61 -6.54 -16.28 -1.72
CA GLY A 61 -6.40 -17.72 -1.50
C GLY A 61 -5.02 -18.23 -1.04
N ARG A 62 -4.04 -17.35 -0.88
CA ARG A 62 -2.63 -17.69 -0.59
C ARG A 62 -2.23 -17.60 0.88
N VAL A 63 -3.18 -17.28 1.75
CA VAL A 63 -2.98 -17.20 3.19
C VAL A 63 -3.93 -18.13 3.90
N ASP A 64 -3.40 -18.87 4.85
CA ASP A 64 -4.19 -19.73 5.74
C ASP A 64 -5.19 -18.87 6.52
N GLU A 65 -6.48 -19.05 6.27
CA GLU A 65 -7.57 -18.30 6.88
C GLU A 65 -7.54 -18.35 8.42
N ARG A 66 -7.05 -19.43 8.99
CA ARG A 66 -6.91 -19.60 10.46
C ARG A 66 -5.88 -18.64 11.07
N LYS A 67 -5.01 -18.07 10.23
CA LYS A 67 -3.96 -17.12 10.64
C LYS A 67 -4.34 -15.68 10.33
N VAL A 68 -5.51 -15.45 9.74
CA VAL A 68 -6.00 -14.11 9.43
C VAL A 68 -6.59 -13.50 10.69
N LEU A 69 -5.96 -12.46 11.22
CA LEU A 69 -6.45 -11.71 12.37
C LEU A 69 -7.59 -10.78 11.97
N ARG A 70 -7.46 -10.09 10.86
CA ARG A 70 -8.45 -9.13 10.38
C ARG A 70 -8.33 -8.91 8.87
N ARG A 71 -9.45 -8.61 8.23
CA ARG A 71 -9.54 -8.30 6.80
C ARG A 71 -10.18 -6.94 6.62
N PHE A 72 -9.60 -6.15 5.70
CA PHE A 72 -10.10 -4.84 5.32
C PHE A 72 -10.23 -4.78 3.81
N VAL A 73 -11.22 -4.03 3.35
CA VAL A 73 -11.37 -3.70 1.93
C VAL A 73 -11.13 -2.20 1.80
N TYR A 74 -10.10 -1.84 1.05
CA TYR A 74 -9.78 -0.45 0.73
C TYR A 74 -9.82 -0.23 -0.77
N HIS A 75 -10.37 0.89 -1.17
CA HIS A 75 -10.26 1.37 -2.54
C HIS A 75 -9.01 2.23 -2.66
N HIS A 76 -8.07 1.78 -3.46
CA HIS A 76 -6.80 2.47 -3.65
C HIS A 76 -6.71 2.99 -5.09
N PRO A 77 -6.33 4.28 -5.31
CA PRO A 77 -6.09 4.80 -6.64
C PRO A 77 -5.03 3.97 -7.37
N VAL A 78 -5.29 3.62 -8.61
CA VAL A 78 -4.33 2.94 -9.47
C VAL A 78 -3.71 3.98 -10.40
N PHE A 79 -2.38 4.11 -10.32
CA PHE A 79 -1.63 5.02 -11.17
C PHE A 79 -1.38 4.35 -12.52
N ASN A 80 -1.88 4.98 -13.57
CA ASN A 80 -1.67 4.61 -14.96
C ASN A 80 -1.55 5.89 -15.81
N GLN A 81 -1.30 5.76 -17.10
CA GLN A 81 -1.16 6.93 -17.98
C GLN A 81 -2.41 7.83 -17.97
N GLY A 82 -3.60 7.25 -17.89
CA GLY A 82 -4.85 8.00 -17.81
C GLY A 82 -4.98 8.80 -16.51
N SER A 83 -4.60 8.22 -15.36
CA SER A 83 -4.64 8.92 -14.08
C SER A 83 -3.61 10.06 -14.01
N ILE A 84 -2.42 9.87 -14.59
CA ILE A 84 -1.40 10.92 -14.67
C ILE A 84 -1.89 12.08 -15.55
N ALA A 85 -2.49 11.78 -16.70
CA ALA A 85 -3.09 12.81 -17.54
C ALA A 85 -4.23 13.56 -16.83
N ALA A 86 -5.05 12.85 -16.05
CA ALA A 86 -6.14 13.43 -15.27
C ALA A 86 -5.66 14.35 -14.15
N GLN A 87 -4.49 14.09 -13.55
CA GLN A 87 -3.89 14.99 -12.55
C GLN A 87 -3.68 16.40 -13.10
N GLY A 88 -3.24 16.54 -14.35
CA GLY A 88 -3.08 17.83 -15.02
C GLY A 88 -4.38 18.60 -15.21
N ARG A 89 -5.52 17.92 -15.14
CA ARG A 89 -6.86 18.47 -15.33
C ARG A 89 -7.58 18.80 -14.03
N ARG A 90 -6.91 18.79 -12.90
CA ARG A 90 -7.46 19.06 -11.57
C ARG A 90 -8.29 20.35 -11.52
N ALA A 91 -7.85 21.40 -12.22
CA ALA A 91 -8.52 22.70 -12.25
C ALA A 91 -9.92 22.64 -12.91
N GLU A 92 -10.22 21.61 -13.70
CA GLU A 92 -11.53 21.47 -14.35
C GLU A 92 -12.65 21.13 -13.37
N ILE A 93 -12.30 20.51 -12.23
CA ILE A 93 -13.25 20.10 -11.21
C ILE A 93 -13.05 20.82 -9.87
N CYS A 94 -11.81 21.22 -9.56
CA CYS A 94 -11.47 21.84 -8.30
C CYS A 94 -11.80 23.34 -8.30
N GLY A 95 -12.61 23.78 -7.35
CA GLY A 95 -13.10 25.18 -7.25
C GLY A 95 -14.44 25.43 -7.90
N ARG A 96 -15.08 24.41 -8.48
CA ARG A 96 -16.44 24.52 -9.00
C ARG A 96 -17.47 24.26 -7.91
N GLN A 97 -18.56 25.00 -7.91
CA GLN A 97 -19.65 24.88 -6.94
C GLN A 97 -19.14 24.86 -5.48
N HIS A 98 -18.16 25.72 -5.18
CA HIS A 98 -17.49 25.80 -3.86
C HIS A 98 -16.88 24.46 -3.37
N THR A 99 -16.63 23.53 -4.28
CA THR A 99 -16.11 22.20 -3.96
C THR A 99 -14.64 22.07 -4.41
N HIS A 100 -13.81 21.59 -3.51
CA HIS A 100 -12.38 21.35 -3.76
C HIS A 100 -12.01 19.91 -3.42
N PHE A 101 -11.11 19.34 -4.20
CA PHE A 101 -10.65 17.97 -4.02
C PHE A 101 -9.17 17.98 -3.66
N CYS A 102 -8.82 17.32 -2.56
CA CYS A 102 -7.44 17.06 -2.17
C CYS A 102 -7.24 15.56 -1.88
N GLY A 103 -6.02 15.10 -2.00
CA GLY A 103 -5.64 13.72 -1.76
C GLY A 103 -4.32 13.40 -2.42
N ALA A 104 -3.65 12.36 -1.93
CA ALA A 104 -2.35 11.93 -2.44
C ALA A 104 -2.39 11.53 -3.93
N TYR A 105 -3.57 11.16 -4.44
CA TYR A 105 -3.80 10.79 -5.84
C TYR A 105 -3.58 11.93 -6.85
N TRP A 106 -3.51 13.18 -6.38
CA TRP A 106 -3.13 14.31 -7.24
C TRP A 106 -1.63 14.40 -7.53
N TYR A 107 -0.82 13.58 -6.87
CA TYR A 107 0.63 13.48 -7.00
C TYR A 107 1.05 12.01 -7.07
N ASN A 108 2.11 11.61 -6.34
CA ASN A 108 2.69 10.26 -6.42
C ASN A 108 2.02 9.23 -5.48
N GLY A 109 1.10 9.65 -4.62
CA GLY A 109 0.33 8.76 -3.76
C GLY A 109 0.92 8.55 -2.35
N PHE A 110 1.94 9.29 -1.97
CA PHE A 110 2.54 9.23 -0.64
C PHE A 110 1.82 10.14 0.37
N HIS A 111 2.09 9.95 1.66
CA HIS A 111 1.49 10.76 2.72
C HIS A 111 1.76 12.25 2.54
N GLU A 112 3.01 12.61 2.20
CA GLU A 112 3.41 13.98 1.93
C GLU A 112 2.64 14.59 0.75
N ASP A 113 2.34 13.81 -0.26
CA ASP A 113 1.52 14.25 -1.40
C ASP A 113 0.08 14.58 -0.98
N GLY A 114 -0.44 13.86 0.02
CA GLY A 114 -1.72 14.18 0.64
C GLY A 114 -1.71 15.54 1.31
N VAL A 115 -0.68 15.80 2.11
CA VAL A 115 -0.47 17.10 2.78
C VAL A 115 -0.30 18.22 1.75
N ARG A 116 0.59 18.03 0.78
CA ARG A 116 0.83 18.98 -0.32
C ARG A 116 -0.48 19.32 -1.05
N SER A 117 -1.26 18.32 -1.39
CA SER A 117 -2.54 18.52 -2.08
C SER A 117 -3.56 19.28 -1.24
N ALA A 118 -3.55 19.08 0.09
CA ALA A 118 -4.39 19.83 1.00
C ALA A 118 -3.95 21.32 1.07
N LEU A 119 -2.64 21.56 1.10
CA LEU A 119 -2.08 22.92 1.08
C LEU A 119 -2.42 23.67 -0.21
N ASP A 120 -2.41 23.01 -1.36
CA ASP A 120 -2.85 23.62 -2.62
C ASP A 120 -4.30 24.11 -2.55
N VAL A 121 -5.16 23.41 -1.85
CA VAL A 121 -6.55 23.85 -1.62
C VAL A 121 -6.59 24.96 -0.61
N ALA A 122 -5.90 24.81 0.53
CA ALA A 122 -5.90 25.78 1.63
C ALA A 122 -5.37 27.16 1.19
N SER A 123 -4.35 27.18 0.32
CA SER A 123 -3.78 28.41 -0.21
C SER A 123 -4.78 29.28 -0.99
N ARG A 124 -5.79 28.65 -1.61
CA ARG A 124 -6.87 29.35 -2.31
C ARG A 124 -7.78 30.16 -1.35
N PHE A 125 -7.76 29.80 -0.09
CA PHE A 125 -8.49 30.46 0.99
C PHE A 125 -7.58 31.38 1.84
N GLY A 126 -6.34 31.63 1.38
CA GLY A 126 -5.38 32.48 2.10
C GLY A 126 -4.69 31.81 3.28
N ALA A 127 -4.95 30.52 3.53
CA ALA A 127 -4.27 29.79 4.58
C ALA A 127 -2.82 29.48 4.16
N ARG A 128 -1.88 29.65 5.09
CA ARG A 128 -0.47 29.30 4.96
C ARG A 128 -0.07 28.48 6.17
N LEU A 129 0.73 27.44 5.98
CA LEU A 129 1.46 26.75 7.04
C LEU A 129 2.85 27.34 7.17
#